data_aabdaab8c3a1f27db42442fba65e99a8
#
_entry.id   aabdaab8c3a1f27db42442fba65e99a8
#
_cell.length_a   1.000
_cell.length_b   1.000
_cell.length_c   1.000
_cell.angle_alpha   90.00
_cell.angle_beta   90.00
_cell.angle_gamma   90.00
#
_symmetry.space_group_name_H-M   'P 1'
#
loop_
_entity.id
_entity.type
_entity.pdbx_description
1 polymer ?
#
loop_
_entity_poly.entity_id
_entity_poly.type
_entity_poly.pdbx_seq_one_letter_code
_entity_poly.pdbx_strand_id
1 'polypeptide(L)'
;LTKISRLWGILGSLLVGVGLAQTAHAANPPRAATTYPIRAIQVTPARVYQTKRQTGVGYHLTVLPGQRAQLRVNLHLKYHPQTKWTRTEQADIYRQGRHQRYYYVHNSAHQSGWVAAADLKPVTTDAVQLKVPLINQLPELPTGCEMTAATMLLQYAGVRIDKLGLAALVPRSSNPNTGFVGDPTSEYGVGLYIYPQGLLPTMRHFLPTAVDLSGASLLTIKQRLADRHPVVVWVKGLDGFASHTITLTGYTATTIRYNDPWNGQRGELTNPVFETMWQGNGRRSLSY
;
A
#
# COMPACT_ATOMS: atom_id res chain seq x y z
N LEU A 1 -49.14 -67.98 15.17
CA LEU A 1 -49.11 -69.29 15.85
C LEU A 1 -48.03 -69.35 16.90
N THR A 2 -48.49 -69.44 18.19
CA THR A 2 -47.98 -70.19 19.34
C THR A 2 -46.66 -69.74 20.01
N LYS A 3 -46.84 -69.05 21.13
CA LYS A 3 -46.64 -69.43 22.54
C LYS A 3 -45.52 -70.46 22.79
N ILE A 4 -44.61 -70.20 23.72
CA ILE A 4 -44.52 -70.86 25.01
C ILE A 4 -43.48 -70.15 25.91
N SER A 5 -43.96 -69.84 27.13
CA SER A 5 -43.28 -69.39 28.34
C SER A 5 -42.40 -70.46 28.95
N ARG A 6 -41.31 -70.09 29.67
CA ARG A 6 -40.96 -70.71 30.96
C ARG A 6 -40.06 -69.85 31.84
N LEU A 7 -40.51 -69.73 33.07
CA LEU A 7 -39.81 -69.19 34.26
C LEU A 7 -38.68 -70.08 34.77
N TRP A 8 -38.03 -69.56 35.75
CA TRP A 8 -37.09 -70.06 36.81
C TRP A 8 -35.65 -69.60 36.63
N GLY A 9 -34.94 -69.06 37.58
CA GLY A 9 -35.10 -68.97 39.03
C GLY A 9 -33.96 -68.05 39.58
N ILE A 10 -34.18 -67.54 40.73
CA ILE A 10 -33.38 -66.66 41.55
C ILE A 10 -32.14 -67.35 42.08
N LEU A 11 -30.96 -66.73 41.97
CA LEU A 11 -29.84 -66.94 42.91
C LEU A 11 -29.12 -65.62 43.13
N GLY A 12 -29.27 -65.09 44.31
CA GLY A 12 -28.60 -63.87 44.75
C GLY A 12 -27.13 -64.18 45.06
N SER A 13 -26.29 -63.29 44.57
CA SER A 13 -24.92 -63.15 45.01
C SER A 13 -24.65 -61.70 45.39
N LEU A 14 -24.53 -61.46 46.69
CA LEU A 14 -24.01 -60.21 47.24
C LEU A 14 -22.55 -60.02 46.79
N LEU A 15 -22.30 -59.10 45.90
CA LEU A 15 -20.99 -58.56 45.61
C LEU A 15 -20.86 -57.22 46.33
N VAL A 16 -20.03 -57.20 47.37
CA VAL A 16 -19.57 -55.99 48.06
C VAL A 16 -18.69 -55.23 47.09
N GLY A 17 -19.28 -54.20 46.45
CA GLY A 17 -18.53 -53.26 45.59
C GLY A 17 -17.71 -52.31 46.45
N VAL A 18 -16.42 -52.46 46.50
CA VAL A 18 -15.48 -51.45 46.99
C VAL A 18 -15.48 -50.28 45.99
N GLY A 19 -16.20 -49.21 46.31
CA GLY A 19 -16.21 -48.01 45.55
C GLY A 19 -14.85 -47.31 45.62
N LEU A 20 -14.03 -47.47 44.56
CA LEU A 20 -12.92 -46.59 44.31
C LEU A 20 -13.45 -45.20 43.93
N ALA A 21 -13.39 -44.26 44.89
CA ALA A 21 -13.63 -42.85 44.61
C ALA A 21 -12.56 -42.36 43.65
N GLN A 22 -12.90 -42.28 42.37
CA GLN A 22 -12.09 -41.53 41.39
C GLN A 22 -12.15 -40.06 41.77
N THR A 23 -11.06 -39.56 42.36
CA THR A 23 -10.84 -38.13 42.51
C THR A 23 -10.77 -37.55 41.10
N ALA A 24 -11.87 -36.92 40.66
CA ALA A 24 -11.86 -36.09 39.46
C ALA A 24 -10.80 -35.00 39.65
N HIS A 25 -9.69 -35.10 38.95
CA HIS A 25 -8.75 -34.00 38.83
C HIS A 25 -9.52 -32.88 38.12
N ALA A 26 -9.85 -31.85 38.85
CA ALA A 26 -10.36 -30.62 38.28
C ALA A 26 -9.36 -30.12 37.25
N ALA A 27 -9.70 -30.25 35.95
CA ALA A 27 -8.89 -29.69 34.90
C ALA A 27 -8.80 -28.18 35.16
N ASN A 28 -7.59 -27.67 35.28
CA ASN A 28 -7.37 -26.24 35.40
C ASN A 28 -8.17 -25.50 34.32
N PRO A 29 -8.95 -24.46 34.65
CA PRO A 29 -9.69 -23.73 33.63
C PRO A 29 -8.72 -23.25 32.56
N PRO A 30 -9.10 -23.34 31.29
CA PRO A 30 -8.22 -22.94 30.19
C PRO A 30 -7.78 -21.48 30.43
N ARG A 31 -6.47 -21.27 30.46
CA ARG A 31 -5.88 -19.93 30.65
C ARG A 31 -6.51 -18.98 29.64
N ALA A 32 -7.14 -17.90 30.13
CA ALA A 32 -7.79 -16.92 29.26
C ALA A 32 -6.82 -16.47 28.15
N ALA A 33 -7.26 -16.59 26.91
CA ALA A 33 -6.42 -16.26 25.76
C ALA A 33 -6.04 -14.78 25.80
N THR A 34 -4.76 -14.48 25.65
CA THR A 34 -4.27 -13.09 25.66
C THR A 34 -4.85 -12.34 24.45
N THR A 35 -5.48 -11.19 24.71
CA THR A 35 -6.04 -10.31 23.68
C THR A 35 -5.37 -8.95 23.71
N TYR A 36 -5.34 -8.28 22.56
CA TYR A 36 -4.65 -7.03 22.33
C TYR A 36 -5.60 -5.99 21.74
N PRO A 37 -5.54 -4.70 22.13
CA PRO A 37 -6.26 -3.64 21.42
C PRO A 37 -5.83 -3.59 19.94
N ILE A 38 -6.80 -3.46 19.02
CA ILE A 38 -6.57 -3.37 17.58
C ILE A 38 -7.31 -2.18 17.01
N ARG A 39 -6.69 -1.43 16.10
CA ARG A 39 -7.38 -0.52 15.20
C ARG A 39 -8.00 -1.31 14.04
N ALA A 40 -8.95 -0.67 13.36
CA ALA A 40 -9.65 -1.31 12.24
C ALA A 40 -8.69 -1.90 11.21
N ILE A 41 -9.01 -3.08 10.72
CA ILE A 41 -8.31 -3.69 9.59
C ILE A 41 -8.61 -2.86 8.34
N GLN A 42 -7.56 -2.52 7.59
CA GLN A 42 -7.65 -1.75 6.38
C GLN A 42 -7.21 -2.60 5.19
N VAL A 43 -8.06 -2.70 4.18
CA VAL A 43 -7.67 -3.24 2.87
C VAL A 43 -6.70 -2.26 2.22
N THR A 44 -5.65 -2.76 1.61
CA THR A 44 -4.59 -1.95 1.01
C THR A 44 -4.24 -2.50 -0.36
N PRO A 45 -3.72 -1.68 -1.29
CA PRO A 45 -3.20 -2.17 -2.56
C PRO A 45 -2.20 -3.30 -2.33
N ALA A 46 -2.28 -4.34 -3.17
CA ALA A 46 -1.41 -5.50 -3.08
C ALA A 46 0.06 -5.09 -3.25
N ARG A 47 0.93 -5.56 -2.35
CA ARG A 47 2.38 -5.35 -2.40
C ARG A 47 3.13 -6.61 -2.08
N VAL A 48 4.28 -6.79 -2.75
CA VAL A 48 5.15 -7.94 -2.51
C VAL A 48 6.20 -7.60 -1.48
N TYR A 49 6.35 -8.49 -0.53
CA TYR A 49 7.36 -8.46 0.54
C TYR A 49 8.16 -9.73 0.54
N GLN A 50 9.30 -9.71 1.20
CA GLN A 50 10.13 -10.86 1.49
C GLN A 50 10.43 -10.89 2.99
N THR A 51 10.68 -12.07 3.52
CA THR A 51 11.10 -12.24 4.91
C THR A 51 12.37 -11.43 5.17
N LYS A 52 12.34 -10.56 6.20
CA LYS A 52 13.47 -9.79 6.69
C LYS A 52 14.09 -10.46 7.92
N ARG A 53 13.23 -10.84 8.87
CA ARG A 53 13.65 -11.51 10.11
C ARG A 53 13.15 -12.94 10.12
N GLN A 54 14.06 -13.90 10.11
CA GLN A 54 13.71 -15.31 10.13
C GLN A 54 13.11 -15.77 11.49
N THR A 55 13.40 -15.06 12.58
CA THR A 55 12.81 -15.31 13.91
C THR A 55 11.36 -14.83 14.00
N GLY A 56 10.86 -14.10 13.00
CA GLY A 56 9.48 -13.61 12.96
C GLY A 56 8.47 -14.75 12.82
N VAL A 57 7.25 -14.46 13.26
CA VAL A 57 6.11 -15.37 13.15
C VAL A 57 4.90 -14.65 12.56
N GLY A 58 4.06 -15.41 11.88
CA GLY A 58 2.73 -14.96 11.47
C GLY A 58 1.65 -15.55 12.37
N TYR A 59 0.50 -14.90 12.37
CA TYR A 59 -0.63 -15.21 13.23
C TYR A 59 -1.92 -15.37 12.44
N HIS A 60 -2.73 -16.31 12.84
CA HIS A 60 -4.17 -16.20 12.65
C HIS A 60 -4.69 -15.13 13.61
N LEU A 61 -5.43 -14.15 13.09
CA LEU A 61 -5.98 -13.05 13.85
C LEU A 61 -7.51 -13.20 13.91
N THR A 62 -8.06 -13.22 15.12
CA THR A 62 -9.50 -13.17 15.36
C THR A 62 -9.83 -11.84 16.01
N VAL A 63 -10.76 -11.08 15.41
CA VAL A 63 -11.28 -9.84 15.99
C VAL A 63 -12.41 -10.19 16.96
N LEU A 64 -12.31 -9.68 18.18
CA LEU A 64 -13.28 -9.87 19.25
C LEU A 64 -14.03 -8.55 19.54
N PRO A 65 -15.17 -8.59 20.24
CA PRO A 65 -15.87 -7.38 20.67
C PRO A 65 -14.94 -6.40 21.41
N GLY A 66 -15.25 -5.09 21.33
CA GLY A 66 -14.48 -4.04 21.97
C GLY A 66 -13.14 -3.77 21.27
N GLN A 67 -13.02 -3.99 19.97
CA GLN A 67 -11.79 -3.75 19.18
C GLN A 67 -10.57 -4.46 19.78
N ARG A 68 -10.72 -5.70 20.08
CA ARG A 68 -9.65 -6.56 20.57
C ARG A 68 -9.30 -7.64 19.55
N ALA A 69 -8.02 -7.98 19.45
CA ALA A 69 -7.51 -9.05 18.62
C ALA A 69 -6.96 -10.20 19.47
N GLN A 70 -7.30 -11.42 19.11
CA GLN A 70 -6.59 -12.62 19.56
C GLN A 70 -5.65 -13.06 18.46
N LEU A 71 -4.40 -13.36 18.84
CA LEU A 71 -3.35 -13.79 17.91
C LEU A 71 -2.94 -15.22 18.26
N ARG A 72 -3.07 -16.12 17.28
CA ARG A 72 -2.61 -17.52 17.38
C ARG A 72 -1.55 -17.76 16.31
N VAL A 73 -0.34 -18.17 16.70
CA VAL A 73 0.74 -18.44 15.74
C VAL A 73 0.31 -19.54 14.76
N ASN A 74 0.47 -19.27 13.47
CA ASN A 74 0.17 -20.20 12.38
C ASN A 74 1.27 -20.27 11.31
N LEU A 75 2.28 -19.40 11.37
CA LEU A 75 3.34 -19.31 10.39
C LEU A 75 4.68 -19.01 11.07
N HIS A 76 5.76 -19.68 10.67
CA HIS A 76 7.11 -19.41 11.12
C HIS A 76 7.98 -18.97 9.95
N LEU A 77 8.45 -17.72 9.93
CA LEU A 77 9.19 -17.13 8.81
C LEU A 77 10.55 -17.80 8.57
N LYS A 78 11.12 -18.50 9.56
CA LYS A 78 12.35 -19.28 9.41
C LYS A 78 12.28 -20.38 8.34
N TYR A 79 11.07 -20.89 8.08
CA TYR A 79 10.84 -21.89 7.02
C TYR A 79 10.59 -21.25 5.65
N HIS A 80 10.56 -19.90 5.57
CA HIS A 80 10.19 -19.11 4.39
C HIS A 80 11.18 -17.98 4.11
N PRO A 81 12.50 -18.20 4.14
CA PRO A 81 13.50 -17.13 4.07
C PRO A 81 13.48 -16.37 2.73
N GLN A 82 13.13 -17.04 1.63
CA GLN A 82 13.12 -16.48 0.28
C GLN A 82 11.69 -16.31 -0.29
N THR A 83 10.67 -16.61 0.51
CA THR A 83 9.28 -16.55 0.05
C THR A 83 8.88 -15.11 -0.23
N LYS A 84 8.24 -14.91 -1.38
CA LYS A 84 7.55 -13.66 -1.73
C LYS A 84 6.15 -13.70 -1.15
N TRP A 85 5.84 -12.70 -0.35
CA TRP A 85 4.57 -12.52 0.34
C TRP A 85 3.80 -11.37 -0.29
N THR A 86 2.58 -11.59 -0.71
CA THR A 86 1.67 -10.52 -1.16
C THR A 86 0.90 -10.00 0.05
N ARG A 87 1.06 -8.71 0.40
CA ARG A 87 0.25 -8.03 1.41
C ARG A 87 -1.02 -7.50 0.75
N THR A 88 -2.17 -7.70 1.39
CA THR A 88 -3.48 -7.18 0.96
C THR A 88 -4.18 -6.35 2.04
N GLU A 89 -3.79 -6.53 3.31
CA GLU A 89 -4.39 -5.81 4.43
C GLU A 89 -3.35 -5.37 5.44
N GLN A 90 -3.71 -4.41 6.28
CA GLN A 90 -2.90 -3.95 7.41
C GLN A 90 -3.77 -3.66 8.64
N ALA A 91 -3.17 -3.78 9.82
CA ALA A 91 -3.78 -3.38 11.09
C ALA A 91 -2.70 -2.90 12.06
N ASP A 92 -3.06 -2.00 12.96
CA ASP A 92 -2.20 -1.58 14.06
C ASP A 92 -2.71 -2.25 15.34
N ILE A 93 -1.84 -3.05 15.98
CA ILE A 93 -2.13 -3.80 17.21
C ILE A 93 -1.26 -3.24 18.33
N TYR A 94 -1.89 -2.92 19.48
CA TYR A 94 -1.16 -2.47 20.67
C TYR A 94 -0.63 -3.68 21.45
N ARG A 95 0.68 -3.87 21.40
CA ARG A 95 1.36 -5.01 22.01
C ARG A 95 2.70 -4.57 22.59
N GLN A 96 3.07 -5.09 23.76
CA GLN A 96 4.33 -4.75 24.45
C GLN A 96 4.52 -3.23 24.64
N GLY A 97 3.45 -2.53 25.09
CA GLY A 97 3.51 -1.10 25.39
C GLY A 97 3.51 -0.15 24.19
N ARG A 98 3.36 -0.64 22.96
CA ARG A 98 3.38 0.20 21.75
C ARG A 98 2.45 -0.31 20.66
N HIS A 99 2.03 0.58 19.74
CA HIS A 99 1.40 0.20 18.50
C HIS A 99 2.41 -0.45 17.57
N GLN A 100 2.07 -1.63 17.06
CA GLN A 100 2.86 -2.36 16.08
C GLN A 100 1.99 -2.60 14.86
N ARG A 101 2.52 -2.31 13.66
CA ARG A 101 1.84 -2.57 12.41
C ARG A 101 2.01 -4.02 12.02
N TYR A 102 0.91 -4.65 11.63
CA TYR A 102 0.84 -5.99 11.08
C TYR A 102 0.29 -5.94 9.66
N TYR A 103 0.82 -6.80 8.81
CA TYR A 103 0.36 -7.01 7.44
C TYR A 103 -0.25 -8.39 7.30
N TYR A 104 -1.44 -8.49 6.73
CA TYR A 104 -1.94 -9.78 6.26
C TYR A 104 -1.24 -10.11 4.95
N VAL A 105 -0.53 -11.22 4.94
CA VAL A 105 0.26 -11.66 3.81
C VAL A 105 -0.11 -13.08 3.39
N HIS A 106 -0.02 -13.34 2.10
CA HIS A 106 -0.19 -14.68 1.52
C HIS A 106 0.84 -14.93 0.42
N ASN A 107 1.05 -16.18 0.07
CA ASN A 107 1.93 -16.60 -1.03
C ASN A 107 1.18 -17.48 -2.04
N SER A 108 1.85 -17.86 -3.12
CA SER A 108 1.30 -18.74 -4.18
C SER A 108 1.02 -20.17 -3.71
N ALA A 109 1.59 -20.59 -2.58
CA ALA A 109 1.33 -21.89 -1.98
C ALA A 109 0.18 -21.86 -0.94
N HIS A 110 -0.68 -20.82 -0.99
CA HIS A 110 -1.84 -20.60 -0.11
C HIS A 110 -1.51 -20.51 1.40
N GLN A 111 -0.24 -20.30 1.75
CA GLN A 111 0.12 -19.98 3.12
C GLN A 111 -0.18 -18.51 3.39
N SER A 112 -0.73 -18.21 4.55
CA SER A 112 -1.11 -16.84 4.91
C SER A 112 -1.02 -16.59 6.41
N GLY A 113 -0.94 -15.32 6.80
CA GLY A 113 -0.95 -14.91 8.19
C GLY A 113 -0.71 -13.42 8.39
N TRP A 114 -1.00 -12.95 9.58
CA TRP A 114 -0.70 -11.59 10.03
C TRP A 114 0.73 -11.53 10.55
N VAL A 115 1.63 -10.87 9.85
CA VAL A 115 3.05 -10.76 10.16
C VAL A 115 3.37 -9.32 10.57
N ALA A 116 4.21 -9.15 11.60
CA ALA A 116 4.68 -7.82 11.96
C ALA A 116 5.42 -7.18 10.78
N ALA A 117 5.07 -5.94 10.43
CA ALA A 117 5.69 -5.22 9.31
C ALA A 117 7.21 -5.13 9.44
N ALA A 118 7.73 -5.07 10.68
CA ALA A 118 9.16 -5.04 10.97
C ALA A 118 9.91 -6.33 10.56
N ASP A 119 9.20 -7.45 10.40
CA ASP A 119 9.77 -8.75 10.03
C ASP A 119 9.77 -8.98 8.51
N LEU A 120 9.22 -8.05 7.76
CA LEU A 120 9.14 -8.05 6.31
C LEU A 120 9.95 -6.89 5.71
N LYS A 121 10.48 -7.11 4.52
CA LYS A 121 11.06 -6.05 3.69
C LYS A 121 10.31 -6.02 2.36
N PRO A 122 9.99 -4.82 1.83
CA PRO A 122 9.36 -4.73 0.52
C PRO A 122 10.30 -5.29 -0.54
N VAL A 123 9.71 -6.03 -1.49
CA VAL A 123 10.43 -6.44 -2.70
C VAL A 123 10.17 -5.35 -3.74
N THR A 124 11.21 -4.65 -4.12
CA THR A 124 11.22 -3.87 -5.35
C THR A 124 11.64 -4.81 -6.47
N THR A 125 10.91 -4.83 -7.57
CA THR A 125 11.42 -5.42 -8.82
C THR A 125 12.68 -4.66 -9.21
N ASP A 126 13.67 -5.34 -9.79
CA ASP A 126 14.94 -4.71 -10.16
C ASP A 126 14.74 -3.58 -11.18
N ALA A 127 13.69 -3.66 -11.98
CA ALA A 127 13.28 -2.64 -12.94
C ALA A 127 11.77 -2.68 -13.21
N VAL A 128 11.21 -1.50 -13.49
CA VAL A 128 9.83 -1.31 -13.94
C VAL A 128 9.83 -0.33 -15.11
N GLN A 129 8.98 -0.60 -16.09
CA GLN A 129 8.65 0.34 -17.15
C GLN A 129 7.15 0.30 -17.41
N LEU A 130 6.49 1.42 -17.23
CA LEU A 130 5.07 1.61 -17.50
C LEU A 130 4.90 2.22 -18.89
N LYS A 131 3.85 1.80 -19.60
CA LYS A 131 3.50 2.35 -20.91
C LYS A 131 2.63 3.61 -20.77
N VAL A 132 3.18 4.62 -20.08
CA VAL A 132 2.49 5.91 -19.90
C VAL A 132 2.48 6.66 -21.23
N PRO A 133 1.33 7.22 -21.67
CA PRO A 133 1.29 8.10 -22.84
C PRO A 133 2.30 9.24 -22.71
N LEU A 134 2.93 9.60 -23.81
CA LEU A 134 3.81 10.77 -23.87
C LEU A 134 3.05 11.90 -24.54
N ILE A 135 2.90 13.03 -23.85
CA ILE A 135 2.17 14.20 -24.31
C ILE A 135 3.10 15.40 -24.24
N ASN A 136 3.21 16.15 -25.34
CA ASN A 136 3.88 17.44 -25.35
C ASN A 136 2.94 18.55 -24.85
N GLN A 137 3.43 19.45 -24.01
CA GLN A 137 2.61 20.59 -23.55
C GLN A 137 2.47 21.68 -24.62
N LEU A 138 3.46 21.83 -25.48
CA LEU A 138 3.48 22.86 -26.54
C LEU A 138 2.62 22.43 -27.75
N PRO A 139 2.11 23.43 -28.51
CA PRO A 139 2.21 24.88 -28.23
C PRO A 139 1.14 25.39 -27.26
N GLU A 140 0.11 24.60 -26.91
CA GLU A 140 -1.13 25.11 -26.29
C GLU A 140 -0.98 25.47 -24.80
N LEU A 141 -0.03 24.84 -24.10
CA LEU A 141 0.19 25.04 -22.66
C LEU A 141 1.67 25.36 -22.37
N PRO A 142 2.20 26.52 -22.80
CA PRO A 142 3.62 26.83 -22.65
C PRO A 142 4.11 26.82 -21.19
N THR A 143 3.24 27.05 -20.21
CA THR A 143 3.55 26.96 -18.78
C THR A 143 2.74 25.90 -18.04
N GLY A 144 2.14 24.95 -18.77
CA GLY A 144 1.25 23.92 -18.23
C GLY A 144 1.89 22.54 -18.04
N CYS A 145 3.15 22.46 -17.62
CA CYS A 145 3.83 21.18 -17.42
C CYS A 145 3.10 20.29 -16.40
N GLU A 146 2.52 20.86 -15.34
CA GLU A 146 1.79 20.11 -14.32
C GLU A 146 0.52 19.47 -14.86
N MET A 147 -0.29 20.25 -15.62
CA MET A 147 -1.50 19.71 -16.24
C MET A 147 -1.17 18.64 -17.26
N THR A 148 -0.14 18.85 -18.07
CA THR A 148 0.28 17.87 -19.09
C THR A 148 0.82 16.59 -18.44
N ALA A 149 1.67 16.72 -17.43
CA ALA A 149 2.18 15.56 -16.68
C ALA A 149 1.05 14.80 -15.98
N ALA A 150 0.10 15.52 -15.36
CA ALA A 150 -1.07 14.91 -14.72
C ALA A 150 -1.99 14.24 -15.75
N THR A 151 -2.16 14.82 -16.94
CA THR A 151 -2.92 14.17 -18.04
C THR A 151 -2.30 12.85 -18.46
N MET A 152 -0.97 12.74 -18.57
CA MET A 152 -0.29 11.47 -18.85
C MET A 152 -0.63 10.40 -17.81
N LEU A 153 -0.64 10.78 -16.52
CA LEU A 153 -1.01 9.88 -15.42
C LEU A 153 -2.48 9.47 -15.50
N LEU A 154 -3.40 10.42 -15.73
CA LEU A 154 -4.84 10.16 -15.85
C LEU A 154 -5.15 9.25 -17.04
N GLN A 155 -4.57 9.50 -18.20
CA GLN A 155 -4.74 8.64 -19.37
C GLN A 155 -4.20 7.23 -19.17
N TYR A 156 -3.07 7.09 -18.47
CA TYR A 156 -2.56 5.77 -18.08
C TYR A 156 -3.53 5.02 -17.16
N ALA A 157 -4.22 5.72 -16.29
CA ALA A 157 -5.26 5.16 -15.41
C ALA A 157 -6.60 4.88 -16.15
N GLY A 158 -6.68 5.16 -17.46
CA GLY A 158 -7.87 4.91 -18.28
C GLY A 158 -8.86 6.08 -18.35
N VAL A 159 -8.52 7.25 -17.79
CA VAL A 159 -9.36 8.45 -17.88
C VAL A 159 -9.23 9.06 -19.27
N ARG A 160 -10.36 9.39 -19.89
CA ARG A 160 -10.43 10.05 -21.20
C ARG A 160 -10.49 11.56 -21.01
N ILE A 161 -9.35 12.19 -20.94
CA ILE A 161 -9.18 13.65 -20.86
C ILE A 161 -7.90 14.04 -21.60
N ASP A 162 -7.89 15.20 -22.23
CA ASP A 162 -6.69 15.81 -22.79
C ASP A 162 -6.11 16.90 -21.86
N LYS A 163 -4.95 17.44 -22.23
CA LYS A 163 -4.26 18.44 -21.43
C LYS A 163 -5.05 19.77 -21.31
N LEU A 164 -5.80 20.15 -22.35
CA LEU A 164 -6.62 21.36 -22.36
C LEU A 164 -7.86 21.18 -21.49
N GLY A 165 -8.53 20.03 -21.60
CA GLY A 165 -9.67 19.69 -20.75
C GLY A 165 -9.29 19.66 -19.27
N LEU A 166 -8.12 19.10 -18.92
CA LEU A 166 -7.64 19.15 -17.54
C LEU A 166 -7.30 20.56 -17.09
N ALA A 167 -6.62 21.36 -17.94
CA ALA A 167 -6.27 22.74 -17.64
C ALA A 167 -7.49 23.63 -17.41
N ALA A 168 -8.60 23.36 -18.10
CA ALA A 168 -9.86 24.08 -17.92
C ALA A 168 -10.54 23.78 -16.57
N LEU A 169 -10.32 22.58 -16.00
CA LEU A 169 -10.89 22.16 -14.72
C LEU A 169 -10.04 22.54 -13.50
N VAL A 170 -8.77 22.82 -13.70
CA VAL A 170 -7.88 23.26 -12.62
C VAL A 170 -8.21 24.70 -12.22
N PRO A 171 -8.54 24.94 -10.93
CA PRO A 171 -8.88 26.29 -10.49
C PRO A 171 -7.69 27.25 -10.61
N ARG A 172 -7.97 28.52 -10.86
CA ARG A 172 -6.98 29.60 -10.79
C ARG A 172 -6.92 30.17 -9.37
N SER A 173 -5.73 30.50 -8.91
CA SER A 173 -5.51 31.04 -7.56
C SER A 173 -4.23 31.87 -7.51
N SER A 174 -4.11 32.76 -6.53
CA SER A 174 -2.85 33.39 -6.19
C SER A 174 -1.94 32.50 -5.31
N ASN A 175 -2.47 31.37 -4.85
CA ASN A 175 -1.75 30.39 -4.00
C ASN A 175 -1.63 29.04 -4.74
N PRO A 176 -0.42 28.56 -5.03
CA PRO A 176 -0.20 27.32 -5.76
C PRO A 176 -0.69 26.05 -5.03
N ASN A 177 -0.99 26.15 -3.73
CA ASN A 177 -1.57 25.05 -2.96
C ASN A 177 -3.10 24.95 -3.09
N THR A 178 -3.74 25.90 -3.75
CA THR A 178 -5.21 25.94 -3.94
C THR A 178 -5.63 26.03 -5.40
N GLY A 179 -4.70 26.32 -6.32
CA GLY A 179 -4.96 26.38 -7.74
C GLY A 179 -3.72 26.81 -8.53
N PHE A 180 -3.85 26.90 -9.85
CA PHE A 180 -2.78 27.35 -10.72
C PHE A 180 -2.61 28.87 -10.61
N VAL A 181 -1.39 29.32 -10.39
CA VAL A 181 -1.04 30.75 -10.35
C VAL A 181 -0.75 31.22 -11.76
N GLY A 182 -1.52 32.22 -12.23
CA GLY A 182 -1.42 32.73 -13.61
C GLY A 182 -2.27 31.96 -14.62
N ASP A 183 -1.84 31.96 -15.87
CA ASP A 183 -2.49 31.29 -17.00
C ASP A 183 -1.55 30.30 -17.67
N PRO A 184 -1.86 28.98 -17.70
CA PRO A 184 -0.99 27.98 -18.31
C PRO A 184 -0.90 28.06 -19.83
N THR A 185 -1.81 28.81 -20.48
CA THR A 185 -1.80 29.06 -21.92
C THR A 185 -0.93 30.26 -22.30
N SER A 186 -0.30 30.93 -21.30
CA SER A 186 0.52 32.12 -21.50
C SER A 186 1.96 31.86 -21.04
N GLU A 187 2.91 32.44 -21.78
CA GLU A 187 4.33 32.49 -21.37
C GLU A 187 4.62 33.70 -20.47
N TYR A 188 3.67 34.62 -20.36
CA TYR A 188 3.79 35.88 -19.64
C TYR A 188 3.15 35.80 -18.26
N GLY A 189 3.82 36.34 -17.26
CA GLY A 189 3.28 36.44 -15.90
C GLY A 189 4.28 35.99 -14.84
N VAL A 190 3.83 36.01 -13.59
CA VAL A 190 4.64 35.62 -12.42
C VAL A 190 3.97 34.43 -11.74
N GLY A 191 4.78 33.46 -11.33
CA GLY A 191 4.29 32.32 -10.55
C GLY A 191 3.45 31.32 -11.35
N LEU A 192 3.86 31.00 -12.55
CA LEU A 192 3.16 30.11 -13.51
C LEU A 192 3.32 28.64 -13.12
N TYR A 193 2.67 28.22 -12.02
CA TYR A 193 2.75 26.87 -11.48
C TYR A 193 1.62 26.52 -10.51
N ILE A 194 1.44 25.23 -10.25
CA ILE A 194 0.56 24.68 -9.21
C ILE A 194 1.32 23.57 -8.46
N TYR A 195 1.05 23.41 -7.17
CA TYR A 195 1.62 22.35 -6.36
C TYR A 195 0.66 21.15 -6.19
N PRO A 196 1.14 19.99 -5.71
CA PRO A 196 0.31 18.79 -5.53
C PRO A 196 -0.99 19.05 -4.81
N GLN A 197 -0.98 19.84 -3.73
CA GLN A 197 -2.18 20.16 -2.95
C GLN A 197 -3.25 20.89 -3.75
N GLY A 198 -2.84 21.83 -4.60
CA GLY A 198 -3.77 22.59 -5.46
C GLY A 198 -4.33 21.74 -6.61
N LEU A 199 -3.54 20.78 -7.11
CA LEU A 199 -3.93 19.91 -8.20
C LEU A 199 -4.77 18.70 -7.71
N LEU A 200 -4.55 18.25 -6.47
CA LEU A 200 -5.14 17.04 -5.90
C LEU A 200 -6.67 16.99 -5.95
N PRO A 201 -7.43 18.07 -5.67
CA PRO A 201 -8.91 18.06 -5.79
C PRO A 201 -9.38 17.70 -7.20
N THR A 202 -8.76 18.30 -8.23
CA THR A 202 -9.08 17.99 -9.63
C THR A 202 -8.71 16.56 -9.98
N MET A 203 -7.56 16.06 -9.51
CA MET A 203 -7.16 14.66 -9.71
C MET A 203 -8.14 13.68 -9.06
N ARG A 204 -8.62 13.98 -7.85
CA ARG A 204 -9.60 13.14 -7.12
C ARG A 204 -10.98 13.10 -7.77
N HIS A 205 -11.35 14.10 -8.53
CA HIS A 205 -12.56 14.07 -9.33
C HIS A 205 -12.56 12.90 -10.33
N PHE A 206 -11.40 12.57 -10.91
CA PHE A 206 -11.23 11.46 -11.84
C PHE A 206 -10.78 10.16 -11.17
N LEU A 207 -9.89 10.27 -10.19
CA LEU A 207 -9.27 9.16 -9.46
C LEU A 207 -9.41 9.41 -7.96
N PRO A 208 -10.48 8.90 -7.32
CA PRO A 208 -10.71 9.12 -5.87
C PRO A 208 -9.55 8.67 -4.97
N THR A 209 -8.70 7.76 -5.46
CA THR A 209 -7.50 7.27 -4.78
C THR A 209 -6.28 8.18 -4.95
N ALA A 210 -6.39 9.30 -5.69
CA ALA A 210 -5.30 10.24 -5.86
C ALA A 210 -4.77 10.75 -4.51
N VAL A 211 -3.44 10.78 -4.38
CA VAL A 211 -2.75 11.05 -3.12
C VAL A 211 -1.54 11.94 -3.35
N ASP A 212 -1.35 12.91 -2.45
CA ASP A 212 -0.13 13.70 -2.32
C ASP A 212 0.94 12.82 -1.65
N LEU A 213 2.08 12.64 -2.33
CA LEU A 213 3.25 11.89 -1.87
C LEU A 213 4.42 12.82 -1.54
N SER A 214 4.19 14.13 -1.41
CA SER A 214 5.25 15.10 -1.10
C SER A 214 5.99 14.70 0.18
N GLY A 215 7.33 14.82 0.16
CA GLY A 215 8.20 14.38 1.25
C GLY A 215 8.46 12.88 1.32
N ALA A 216 7.92 12.07 0.41
CA ALA A 216 8.16 10.63 0.37
C ALA A 216 9.64 10.29 0.13
N SER A 217 10.04 9.05 0.40
CA SER A 217 11.36 8.52 0.03
C SER A 217 11.39 8.04 -1.42
N LEU A 218 12.58 7.99 -2.04
CA LEU A 218 12.76 7.37 -3.35
C LEU A 218 12.26 5.92 -3.39
N LEU A 219 12.44 5.19 -2.30
CA LEU A 219 11.91 3.82 -2.17
C LEU A 219 10.37 3.81 -2.30
N THR A 220 9.69 4.76 -1.66
CA THR A 220 8.22 4.89 -1.77
C THR A 220 7.78 5.19 -3.20
N ILE A 221 8.50 6.06 -3.91
CA ILE A 221 8.25 6.37 -5.33
C ILE A 221 8.45 5.11 -6.20
N LYS A 222 9.57 4.40 -6.02
CA LYS A 222 9.82 3.14 -6.75
C LYS A 222 8.75 2.07 -6.45
N GLN A 223 8.26 2.01 -5.22
CA GLN A 223 7.16 1.10 -4.87
C GLN A 223 5.85 1.47 -5.58
N ARG A 224 5.55 2.78 -5.70
CA ARG A 224 4.36 3.23 -6.43
C ARG A 224 4.42 2.81 -7.91
N LEU A 225 5.59 2.99 -8.54
CA LEU A 225 5.84 2.53 -9.90
C LEU A 225 5.76 0.99 -10.03
N ALA A 226 6.26 0.24 -9.03
CA ALA A 226 6.15 -1.21 -8.98
C ALA A 226 4.69 -1.68 -8.84
N ASP A 227 3.87 -0.91 -8.13
CA ASP A 227 2.41 -1.12 -8.00
C ASP A 227 1.64 -0.68 -9.27
N ARG A 228 2.33 -0.34 -10.35
CA ARG A 228 1.78 0.09 -11.64
C ARG A 228 1.12 1.47 -11.63
N HIS A 229 1.52 2.35 -10.72
CA HIS A 229 1.04 3.72 -10.64
C HIS A 229 2.15 4.68 -11.04
N PRO A 230 2.02 5.44 -12.16
CA PRO A 230 2.92 6.54 -12.48
C PRO A 230 2.89 7.60 -11.39
N VAL A 231 3.96 8.39 -11.32
CA VAL A 231 4.07 9.45 -10.31
C VAL A 231 4.41 10.77 -11.01
N VAL A 232 3.60 11.79 -10.81
CA VAL A 232 3.93 13.17 -11.20
C VAL A 232 4.84 13.76 -10.14
N VAL A 233 5.95 14.35 -10.55
CA VAL A 233 6.93 14.95 -9.64
C VAL A 233 7.36 16.33 -10.11
N TRP A 234 7.64 17.21 -9.15
CA TRP A 234 8.22 18.55 -9.38
C TRP A 234 9.73 18.49 -9.15
N VAL A 235 10.48 18.91 -10.12
CA VAL A 235 11.97 18.89 -10.10
C VAL A 235 12.54 20.28 -10.35
N LYS A 236 13.76 20.52 -9.91
CA LYS A 236 14.50 21.76 -10.13
C LYS A 236 15.72 21.50 -11.01
N GLY A 237 15.96 22.35 -11.99
CA GLY A 237 17.17 22.33 -12.82
C GLY A 237 17.07 21.42 -14.05
N LEU A 238 15.98 20.65 -14.24
CA LEU A 238 15.76 19.91 -15.47
C LEU A 238 15.44 20.90 -16.59
N ASP A 239 16.08 20.75 -17.76
CA ASP A 239 15.99 21.64 -18.92
C ASP A 239 16.22 23.14 -18.59
N GLY A 240 16.93 23.41 -17.49
CA GLY A 240 17.22 24.78 -17.03
C GLY A 240 16.12 25.43 -16.20
N PHE A 241 14.98 24.78 -15.97
CA PHE A 241 13.86 25.36 -15.22
C PHE A 241 14.13 25.42 -13.71
N ALA A 242 13.72 26.52 -13.08
CA ALA A 242 13.70 26.64 -11.63
C ALA A 242 12.67 25.70 -10.99
N SER A 243 11.59 25.38 -11.71
CA SER A 243 10.58 24.37 -11.37
C SER A 243 10.05 23.77 -12.66
N HIS A 244 10.05 22.43 -12.76
CA HIS A 244 9.49 21.71 -13.88
C HIS A 244 8.75 20.47 -13.36
N THR A 245 7.77 20.01 -14.10
CA THR A 245 6.94 18.86 -13.69
C THR A 245 6.97 17.79 -14.76
N ILE A 246 7.34 16.58 -14.35
CA ILE A 246 7.48 15.39 -15.21
C ILE A 246 6.66 14.22 -14.66
N THR A 247 6.39 13.24 -15.52
CA THR A 247 5.72 11.99 -15.11
C THR A 247 6.69 10.84 -15.07
N LEU A 248 6.94 10.30 -13.88
CA LEU A 248 7.77 9.11 -13.73
C LEU A 248 7.04 7.88 -14.29
N THR A 249 7.74 7.13 -15.12
CA THR A 249 7.21 5.99 -15.87
C THR A 249 7.88 4.67 -15.55
N GLY A 250 8.98 4.71 -14.80
CA GLY A 250 9.72 3.50 -14.47
C GLY A 250 10.99 3.76 -13.69
N TYR A 251 11.72 2.70 -13.43
CA TYR A 251 13.02 2.74 -12.76
C TYR A 251 13.84 1.49 -13.05
N THR A 252 15.13 1.57 -12.78
CA THR A 252 16.04 0.44 -12.58
C THR A 252 16.60 0.47 -11.14
N ALA A 253 17.54 -0.40 -10.82
CA ALA A 253 18.24 -0.34 -9.54
C ALA A 253 18.92 1.04 -9.33
N THR A 254 19.42 1.64 -10.41
CA THR A 254 20.26 2.86 -10.36
C THR A 254 19.64 4.10 -10.97
N THR A 255 18.50 3.99 -11.66
CA THR A 255 17.90 5.09 -12.43
C THR A 255 16.42 5.24 -12.22
N ILE A 256 15.88 6.40 -12.60
CA ILE A 256 14.47 6.75 -12.73
C ILE A 256 14.20 7.14 -14.17
N ARG A 257 13.10 6.65 -14.75
CA ARG A 257 12.63 6.96 -16.10
C ARG A 257 11.38 7.84 -16.05
N TYR A 258 11.29 8.76 -16.99
CA TYR A 258 10.22 9.74 -17.02
C TYR A 258 9.78 10.10 -18.43
N ASN A 259 8.60 10.69 -18.55
CA ASN A 259 8.11 11.43 -19.68
C ASN A 259 8.20 12.93 -19.36
N ASP A 260 8.74 13.70 -20.31
CA ASP A 260 8.88 15.12 -20.19
C ASP A 260 7.83 15.83 -21.07
N PRO A 261 6.93 16.64 -20.49
CA PRO A 261 5.94 17.37 -21.26
C PRO A 261 6.53 18.53 -22.05
N TRP A 262 7.65 19.12 -21.62
CA TRP A 262 8.25 20.29 -22.28
C TRP A 262 8.82 19.93 -23.66
N ASN A 263 9.69 18.97 -23.71
CA ASN A 263 10.35 18.56 -24.95
C ASN A 263 9.64 17.39 -25.66
N GLY A 264 8.59 16.81 -25.07
CA GLY A 264 7.86 15.67 -25.62
C GLY A 264 8.72 14.41 -25.74
N GLN A 265 9.70 14.21 -24.84
CA GLN A 265 10.62 13.09 -24.88
C GLN A 265 10.55 12.22 -23.62
N ARG A 266 11.10 11.02 -23.75
CA ARG A 266 11.37 10.13 -22.62
C ARG A 266 12.81 10.31 -22.18
N GLY A 267 12.99 10.43 -20.86
CA GLY A 267 14.30 10.59 -20.27
C GLY A 267 14.59 9.57 -19.18
N GLU A 268 15.85 9.54 -18.77
CA GLU A 268 16.34 8.71 -17.67
C GLU A 268 17.38 9.51 -16.86
N LEU A 269 17.26 9.50 -15.54
CA LEU A 269 18.19 10.14 -14.59
C LEU A 269 18.73 9.09 -13.64
N THR A 270 20.00 9.21 -13.24
CA THR A 270 20.50 8.38 -12.13
C THR A 270 19.78 8.75 -10.84
N ASN A 271 19.65 7.79 -9.91
CA ASN A 271 18.96 8.03 -8.64
C ASN A 271 19.50 9.26 -7.90
N PRO A 272 20.83 9.48 -7.74
CA PRO A 272 21.36 10.66 -7.05
C PRO A 272 20.98 11.97 -7.73
N VAL A 273 21.07 12.03 -9.07
CA VAL A 273 20.69 13.23 -9.83
C VAL A 273 19.20 13.53 -9.67
N PHE A 274 18.36 12.52 -9.83
CA PHE A 274 16.90 12.67 -9.61
C PHE A 274 16.60 13.16 -8.19
N GLU A 275 17.16 12.53 -7.16
CA GLU A 275 16.91 12.93 -5.77
C GLU A 275 17.32 14.36 -5.49
N THR A 276 18.45 14.82 -6.03
CA THR A 276 18.92 16.22 -5.91
C THR A 276 17.92 17.19 -6.53
N MET A 277 17.49 16.94 -7.77
CA MET A 277 16.53 17.76 -8.49
C MET A 277 15.16 17.78 -7.79
N TRP A 278 14.68 16.63 -7.35
CA TRP A 278 13.41 16.47 -6.66
C TRP A 278 13.41 17.09 -5.26
N GLN A 279 14.50 16.92 -4.51
CA GLN A 279 14.70 17.57 -3.21
C GLN A 279 14.77 19.09 -3.35
N GLY A 280 15.41 19.60 -4.41
CA GLY A 280 15.46 21.03 -4.73
C GLY A 280 14.09 21.66 -4.96
N ASN A 281 13.06 20.85 -5.22
CA ASN A 281 11.67 21.27 -5.32
C ASN A 281 10.78 20.68 -4.19
N GLY A 282 11.34 20.50 -2.97
CA GLY A 282 10.60 20.06 -1.78
C GLY A 282 10.06 18.63 -1.85
N ARG A 283 10.61 17.77 -2.70
CA ARG A 283 10.14 16.39 -2.92
C ARG A 283 8.64 16.31 -3.24
N ARG A 284 8.11 17.31 -3.95
CA ARG A 284 6.71 17.35 -4.33
C ARG A 284 6.39 16.21 -5.29
N SER A 285 5.29 15.51 -5.03
CA SER A 285 4.85 14.39 -5.87
C SER A 285 3.38 14.06 -5.66
N LEU A 286 2.75 13.49 -6.72
CA LEU A 286 1.35 13.11 -6.74
C LEU A 286 1.20 11.80 -7.50
N SER A 287 0.32 10.90 -7.01
CA SER A 287 -0.03 9.64 -7.66
C SER A 287 -1.46 9.21 -7.26
N TYR A 288 -1.85 7.97 -7.51
CA TYR A 288 -3.18 7.44 -7.15
C TYR A 288 -3.10 6.01 -6.63
#